data_bba905478f741c9ed4f7f8fde9f36a42
#
_entry.id   bba905478f741c9ed4f7f8fde9f36a42
#
_cell.length_a   1.000
_cell.length_b   1.000
_cell.length_c   1.000
_cell.angle_alpha   90.00
_cell.angle_beta   90.00
_cell.angle_gamma   90.00
#
_symmetry.space_group_name_H-M   'P 1'
#
loop_
_entity.id
_entity.type
_entity.pdbx_description
1 polymer ?
#
loop_
_entity_poly.entity_id
_entity_poly.type
_entity_poly.pdbx_seq_one_letter_code
_entity_poly.pdbx_strand_id
1 'polypeptide(L)'
;DLKEMNVRGLMNMQYAIADDKVYVLEANPRASRTVPLVSKVCNINMVKIATDIVTRELTGRPSPVPTLTEKKIPHIGVKQAVFPFNMFPEVDPVLGPEMRSTGEVLGIASSYGAALYKAEEGAKTILPTEGKVLISVSDLDKPEVVELAQGYYDAGFTIVATGNTYNLIKESGIPVEKIKKIHEGRPNISDALTNGELAMIINTPHGKQSAHDDSYIRK
;
A
#
# COMPACT_ATOMS: atom_id res chain seq x y z
N ASP A 1 -23.07 -9.22 22.15
CA ASP A 1 -22.60 -8.11 22.99
C ASP A 1 -21.23 -8.49 23.57
N LEU A 2 -20.22 -7.58 23.48
CA LEU A 2 -18.86 -7.80 24.01
C LEU A 2 -18.85 -8.05 25.53
N LYS A 3 -19.83 -7.50 26.24
CA LYS A 3 -19.99 -7.75 27.68
C LYS A 3 -20.42 -9.17 27.99
N GLU A 4 -21.26 -9.75 27.14
CA GLU A 4 -21.68 -11.16 27.28
C GLU A 4 -20.53 -12.14 27.05
N MET A 5 -19.60 -11.80 26.16
CA MET A 5 -18.38 -12.58 25.94
C MET A 5 -17.33 -12.40 27.02
N ASN A 6 -17.57 -11.56 28.01
CA ASN A 6 -16.64 -11.25 29.10
C ASN A 6 -15.21 -10.92 28.65
N VAL A 7 -15.07 -10.21 27.53
CA VAL A 7 -13.76 -9.84 26.99
C VAL A 7 -13.08 -8.82 27.88
N ARG A 8 -11.82 -9.11 28.23
CA ARG A 8 -10.95 -8.22 29.01
C ARG A 8 -9.69 -7.91 28.22
N GLY A 9 -9.29 -6.64 28.20
CA GLY A 9 -8.08 -6.20 27.50
C GLY A 9 -8.33 -5.88 26.03
N LEU A 10 -7.54 -6.47 25.13
CA LEU A 10 -7.55 -6.17 23.70
C LEU A 10 -8.43 -7.14 22.92
N MET A 11 -9.06 -6.59 21.88
CA MET A 11 -9.85 -7.35 20.93
C MET A 11 -9.61 -6.83 19.52
N ASN A 12 -9.51 -7.73 18.57
CA ASN A 12 -9.46 -7.44 17.16
C ASN A 12 -10.77 -7.89 16.50
N MET A 13 -11.35 -7.05 15.67
CA MET A 13 -12.56 -7.37 14.94
C MET A 13 -12.37 -7.08 13.46
N GLN A 14 -12.92 -7.93 12.61
CA GLN A 14 -13.01 -7.73 11.17
C GLN A 14 -14.45 -7.49 10.78
N TYR A 15 -14.63 -6.51 9.92
CA TYR A 15 -15.94 -6.10 9.42
C TYR A 15 -15.97 -6.12 7.90
N ALA A 16 -17.15 -6.37 7.34
CA ALA A 16 -17.47 -6.08 5.95
C ALA A 16 -18.60 -5.07 5.89
N ILE A 17 -18.59 -4.21 4.87
CA ILE A 17 -19.67 -3.28 4.58
C ILE A 17 -20.25 -3.68 3.23
N ALA A 18 -21.56 -3.96 3.20
CA ALA A 18 -22.31 -4.24 1.99
C ALA A 18 -23.73 -3.68 2.16
N ASP A 19 -24.27 -3.03 1.13
CA ASP A 19 -25.62 -2.45 1.13
C ASP A 19 -25.88 -1.55 2.36
N ASP A 20 -24.93 -0.67 2.68
CA ASP A 20 -24.94 0.24 3.85
C ASP A 20 -25.09 -0.47 5.21
N LYS A 21 -24.83 -1.78 5.26
CA LYS A 21 -24.85 -2.57 6.50
C LYS A 21 -23.45 -3.03 6.87
N VAL A 22 -23.19 -3.03 8.19
CA VAL A 22 -21.94 -3.52 8.76
C VAL A 22 -22.12 -4.95 9.24
N TYR A 23 -21.30 -5.85 8.72
CA TYR A 23 -21.26 -7.26 9.09
C TYR A 23 -19.99 -7.56 9.89
N VAL A 24 -20.13 -8.22 11.03
CA VAL A 24 -18.98 -8.73 11.78
C VAL A 24 -18.58 -10.07 11.15
N LEU A 25 -17.37 -10.14 10.60
CA LEU A 25 -16.83 -11.36 10.03
C LEU A 25 -16.15 -12.21 11.10
N GLU A 26 -15.37 -11.57 11.95
CA GLU A 26 -14.54 -12.25 12.95
C GLU A 26 -14.30 -11.34 14.16
N ALA A 27 -14.28 -11.93 15.35
CA ALA A 27 -13.96 -11.26 16.60
C ALA A 27 -12.94 -12.09 17.39
N ASN A 28 -11.74 -11.55 17.57
CA ASN A 28 -10.61 -12.22 18.21
C ASN A 28 -10.24 -11.50 19.51
N PRO A 29 -10.53 -12.07 20.71
CA PRO A 29 -10.20 -11.46 22.00
C PRO A 29 -8.71 -11.65 22.32
N ARG A 30 -7.85 -11.05 21.54
CA ARG A 30 -6.39 -11.08 21.67
C ARG A 30 -5.76 -9.83 21.08
N ALA A 31 -4.50 -9.58 21.40
CA ALA A 31 -3.69 -8.60 20.70
C ALA A 31 -3.51 -8.99 19.21
N SER A 32 -3.40 -7.99 18.35
CA SER A 32 -3.12 -8.14 16.93
C SER A 32 -1.86 -7.35 16.55
N ARG A 33 -1.34 -7.57 15.35
CA ARG A 33 -0.24 -6.78 14.79
C ARG A 33 -0.59 -5.30 14.62
N THR A 34 -1.87 -4.96 14.58
CA THR A 34 -2.34 -3.57 14.50
C THR A 34 -2.13 -2.79 15.81
N VAL A 35 -2.05 -3.48 16.96
CA VAL A 35 -1.91 -2.84 18.28
C VAL A 35 -0.66 -1.96 18.40
N PRO A 36 0.57 -2.39 18.02
CA PRO A 36 1.74 -1.54 18.05
C PRO A 36 1.61 -0.30 17.16
N LEU A 37 1.01 -0.46 15.98
CA LEU A 37 0.78 0.62 15.03
C LEU A 37 -0.18 1.67 15.61
N VAL A 38 -1.36 1.26 16.04
CA VAL A 38 -2.36 2.16 16.61
C VAL A 38 -1.82 2.83 17.88
N SER A 39 -1.10 2.09 18.73
CA SER A 39 -0.46 2.63 19.92
C SER A 39 0.50 3.78 19.60
N LYS A 40 1.30 3.64 18.55
CA LYS A 40 2.26 4.66 18.11
C LYS A 40 1.55 5.84 17.44
N VAL A 41 0.65 5.59 16.51
CA VAL A 41 -0.08 6.64 15.77
C VAL A 41 -0.95 7.47 16.71
N CYS A 42 -1.67 6.82 17.61
CA CYS A 42 -2.58 7.50 18.55
C CYS A 42 -1.87 8.02 19.81
N ASN A 43 -0.60 7.66 20.02
CA ASN A 43 0.14 7.91 21.26
C ASN A 43 -0.64 7.40 22.50
N ILE A 44 -1.12 6.16 22.43
CA ILE A 44 -1.85 5.45 23.48
C ILE A 44 -1.16 4.13 23.73
N ASN A 45 -0.65 3.88 24.92
CA ASN A 45 -0.02 2.61 25.24
C ASN A 45 -1.09 1.53 25.50
N MET A 46 -1.67 0.99 24.43
CA MET A 46 -2.74 0.00 24.49
C MET A 46 -2.33 -1.28 25.22
N VAL A 47 -1.10 -1.72 25.04
CA VAL A 47 -0.57 -2.93 25.71
C VAL A 47 -0.52 -2.73 27.23
N LYS A 48 0.00 -1.56 27.67
CA LYS A 48 0.04 -1.24 29.10
C LYS A 48 -1.37 -1.20 29.70
N ILE A 49 -2.31 -0.55 29.03
CA ILE A 49 -3.71 -0.46 29.48
C ILE A 49 -4.32 -1.87 29.60
N ALA A 50 -4.15 -2.69 28.59
CA ALA A 50 -4.67 -4.06 28.60
C ALA A 50 -4.05 -4.91 29.73
N THR A 51 -2.74 -4.80 29.92
CA THR A 51 -2.03 -5.49 31.01
C THR A 51 -2.53 -5.03 32.37
N ASP A 52 -2.69 -3.72 32.57
CA ASP A 52 -3.22 -3.17 33.82
C ASP A 52 -4.65 -3.70 34.09
N ILE A 53 -5.52 -3.77 33.09
CA ILE A 53 -6.89 -4.30 33.23
C ILE A 53 -6.84 -5.77 33.68
N VAL A 54 -6.13 -6.61 32.93
CA VAL A 54 -6.07 -8.06 33.21
C VAL A 54 -5.41 -8.36 34.55
N THR A 55 -4.29 -7.70 34.86
CA THR A 55 -3.56 -7.92 36.12
C THR A 55 -4.40 -7.52 37.34
N ARG A 56 -5.11 -6.40 37.25
CA ARG A 56 -5.96 -5.92 38.37
C ARG A 56 -7.16 -6.82 38.59
N GLU A 57 -7.76 -7.32 37.53
CA GLU A 57 -8.85 -8.30 37.64
C GLU A 57 -8.37 -9.58 38.34
N LEU A 58 -7.23 -10.12 37.94
CA LEU A 58 -6.62 -11.31 38.56
C LEU A 58 -6.26 -11.11 40.05
N THR A 59 -5.91 -9.88 40.43
CA THR A 59 -5.48 -9.55 41.80
C THR A 59 -6.60 -8.97 42.66
N GLY A 60 -7.83 -8.84 42.12
CA GLY A 60 -8.98 -8.25 42.82
C GLY A 60 -8.85 -6.74 43.09
N ARG A 61 -7.88 -6.05 42.47
CA ARG A 61 -7.71 -4.61 42.62
C ARG A 61 -8.66 -3.85 41.69
N PRO A 62 -9.23 -2.71 42.13
CA PRO A 62 -10.07 -1.91 41.25
C PRO A 62 -9.27 -1.45 40.02
N SER A 63 -9.82 -1.68 38.84
CA SER A 63 -9.23 -1.22 37.58
C SER A 63 -9.75 0.20 37.29
N PRO A 64 -8.92 1.24 37.26
CA PRO A 64 -9.31 2.48 36.62
C PRO A 64 -9.33 2.21 35.11
N VAL A 65 -10.50 1.82 34.58
CA VAL A 65 -10.69 1.82 33.13
C VAL A 65 -10.61 3.28 32.71
N PRO A 66 -9.60 3.65 31.91
CA PRO A 66 -9.54 5.02 31.43
C PRO A 66 -10.79 5.30 30.60
N THR A 67 -11.42 6.44 30.85
CA THR A 67 -12.50 6.89 29.97
C THR A 67 -11.91 7.11 28.60
N LEU A 68 -12.28 6.28 27.64
CA LEU A 68 -11.85 6.43 26.25
C LEU A 68 -12.58 7.64 25.68
N THR A 69 -11.85 8.71 25.44
CA THR A 69 -12.34 9.91 24.76
C THR A 69 -11.85 9.91 23.32
N GLU A 70 -12.67 10.42 22.42
CA GLU A 70 -12.28 10.65 21.05
C GLU A 70 -11.08 11.61 21.02
N LYS A 71 -10.01 11.18 20.35
CA LYS A 71 -8.77 11.96 20.22
C LYS A 71 -8.53 12.31 18.77
N LYS A 72 -8.48 13.61 18.44
CA LYS A 72 -8.00 14.07 17.15
C LYS A 72 -6.49 13.82 17.05
N ILE A 73 -6.08 13.14 15.98
CA ILE A 73 -4.68 12.86 15.69
C ILE A 73 -4.22 13.88 14.64
N PRO A 74 -3.16 14.68 14.90
CA PRO A 74 -2.73 15.77 14.00
C PRO A 74 -1.85 15.28 12.85
N HIS A 75 -1.65 13.98 12.72
CA HIS A 75 -0.77 13.36 11.73
C HIS A 75 -1.43 12.13 11.12
N ILE A 76 -0.83 11.63 10.04
CA ILE A 76 -1.26 10.44 9.33
C ILE A 76 -0.25 9.33 9.59
N GLY A 77 -0.75 8.13 9.90
CA GLY A 77 0.05 6.92 9.99
C GLY A 77 -0.26 5.98 8.83
N VAL A 78 0.76 5.59 8.07
CA VAL A 78 0.65 4.61 6.99
C VAL A 78 1.40 3.35 7.37
N LYS A 79 0.71 2.23 7.27
CA LYS A 79 1.29 0.89 7.46
C LYS A 79 1.63 0.29 6.11
N GLN A 80 2.88 -0.16 5.93
CA GLN A 80 3.34 -0.88 4.74
C GLN A 80 3.83 -2.27 5.11
N ALA A 81 3.46 -3.26 4.32
CA ALA A 81 3.98 -4.61 4.46
C ALA A 81 5.42 -4.70 3.93
N VAL A 82 6.25 -5.50 4.58
CA VAL A 82 7.61 -5.80 4.13
C VAL A 82 7.62 -7.17 3.46
N PHE A 83 8.09 -7.22 2.22
CA PHE A 83 8.21 -8.45 1.45
C PHE A 83 9.69 -8.78 1.20
N PRO A 84 10.10 -10.07 1.31
CA PRO A 84 11.48 -10.48 1.13
C PRO A 84 11.85 -10.76 -0.34
N PHE A 85 11.15 -10.20 -1.32
CA PHE A 85 11.34 -10.52 -2.74
C PHE A 85 12.75 -10.20 -3.23
N ASN A 86 13.39 -9.15 -2.70
CA ASN A 86 14.78 -8.82 -3.01
C ASN A 86 15.79 -9.91 -2.61
N MET A 87 15.41 -10.76 -1.64
CA MET A 87 16.24 -11.90 -1.18
C MET A 87 15.98 -13.17 -1.99
N PHE A 88 14.89 -13.21 -2.72
CA PHE A 88 14.42 -14.37 -3.50
C PHE A 88 14.02 -13.94 -4.92
N PRO A 89 14.98 -13.54 -5.77
CA PRO A 89 14.69 -12.98 -7.10
C PRO A 89 13.99 -13.97 -8.05
N GLU A 90 14.04 -15.27 -7.76
CA GLU A 90 13.35 -16.30 -8.55
C GLU A 90 11.85 -16.45 -8.21
N VAL A 91 11.41 -15.86 -7.09
CA VAL A 91 10.02 -15.94 -6.67
C VAL A 91 9.19 -14.86 -7.36
N ASP A 92 8.08 -15.26 -7.97
CA ASP A 92 7.13 -14.31 -8.54
C ASP A 92 6.56 -13.39 -7.43
N PRO A 93 6.73 -12.06 -7.53
CA PRO A 93 6.24 -11.12 -6.54
C PRO A 93 4.71 -10.92 -6.55
N VAL A 94 3.98 -11.60 -7.43
CA VAL A 94 2.51 -11.54 -7.45
C VAL A 94 1.95 -12.03 -6.12
N LEU A 95 1.17 -11.16 -5.48
CA LEU A 95 0.49 -11.50 -4.24
C LEU A 95 -0.71 -12.41 -4.52
N GLY A 96 -0.82 -13.47 -3.73
CA GLY A 96 -1.93 -14.41 -3.69
C GLY A 96 -2.64 -14.37 -2.33
N PRO A 97 -3.52 -15.32 -2.06
CA PRO A 97 -4.23 -15.41 -0.77
C PRO A 97 -3.31 -15.77 0.40
N GLU A 98 -2.10 -16.28 0.12
CA GLU A 98 -1.14 -16.64 1.14
C GLU A 98 -0.40 -15.42 1.69
N MET A 99 -0.10 -15.41 2.97
CA MET A 99 0.72 -14.37 3.57
C MET A 99 2.18 -14.54 3.17
N ARG A 100 2.71 -13.58 2.38
CA ARG A 100 4.12 -13.54 1.96
C ARG A 100 4.93 -12.45 2.66
N SER A 101 4.28 -11.58 3.43
CA SER A 101 4.96 -10.53 4.18
C SER A 101 5.75 -11.10 5.36
N THR A 102 6.96 -10.61 5.57
CA THR A 102 7.84 -10.98 6.70
C THR A 102 7.76 -10.00 7.86
N GLY A 103 7.16 -8.83 7.63
CA GLY A 103 7.00 -7.80 8.64
C GLY A 103 6.13 -6.66 8.14
N GLU A 104 6.09 -5.62 8.93
CA GLU A 104 5.37 -4.39 8.64
C GLU A 104 6.10 -3.19 9.22
N VAL A 105 6.03 -2.06 8.55
CA VAL A 105 6.63 -0.79 8.94
C VAL A 105 5.58 0.31 9.05
N LEU A 106 5.92 1.38 9.73
CA LEU A 106 5.06 2.52 9.96
C LEU A 106 5.73 3.81 9.51
N GLY A 107 5.09 4.53 8.60
CA GLY A 107 5.41 5.92 8.27
C GLY A 107 4.47 6.87 8.99
N ILE A 108 4.98 7.93 9.62
CA ILE A 108 4.18 8.97 10.25
C ILE A 108 4.61 10.33 9.72
N ALA A 109 3.64 11.13 9.26
CA ALA A 109 3.87 12.50 8.79
C ALA A 109 2.60 13.35 8.87
N SER A 110 2.73 14.65 8.59
CA SER A 110 1.59 15.58 8.55
C SER A 110 0.72 15.44 7.29
N SER A 111 1.24 14.84 6.23
CA SER A 111 0.50 14.54 5.00
C SER A 111 0.56 13.05 4.65
N TYR A 112 -0.44 12.59 3.88
CA TYR A 112 -0.50 11.19 3.44
C TYR A 112 0.71 10.81 2.58
N GLY A 113 1.05 11.62 1.58
CA GLY A 113 2.20 11.35 0.69
C GLY A 113 3.52 11.22 1.44
N ALA A 114 3.79 12.12 2.41
CA ALA A 114 4.98 12.05 3.24
C ALA A 114 4.99 10.83 4.19
N ALA A 115 3.82 10.44 4.71
CA ALA A 115 3.70 9.24 5.54
C ALA A 115 3.89 7.95 4.71
N LEU A 116 3.33 7.91 3.50
CA LEU A 116 3.53 6.82 2.55
C LEU A 116 5.00 6.68 2.15
N TYR A 117 5.63 7.78 1.76
CA TYR A 117 7.05 7.79 1.40
C TYR A 117 7.93 7.20 2.52
N LYS A 118 7.72 7.63 3.77
CA LYS A 118 8.44 7.07 4.93
C LYS A 118 8.15 5.59 5.15
N ALA A 119 6.94 5.14 4.89
CA ALA A 119 6.58 3.73 5.01
C ALA A 119 7.28 2.89 3.92
N GLU A 120 7.35 3.39 2.67
CA GLU A 120 8.08 2.75 1.58
C GLU A 120 9.58 2.66 1.88
N GLU A 121 10.21 3.76 2.33
CA GLU A 121 11.62 3.74 2.79
C GLU A 121 11.84 2.69 3.89
N GLY A 122 10.93 2.64 4.87
CA GLY A 122 10.97 1.65 5.95
C GLY A 122 10.84 0.21 5.45
N ALA A 123 10.07 -0.01 4.39
CA ALA A 123 9.93 -1.29 3.69
C ALA A 123 11.13 -1.62 2.77
N LYS A 124 12.12 -0.72 2.69
CA LYS A 124 13.27 -0.78 1.77
C LYS A 124 12.89 -0.67 0.30
N THR A 125 11.75 -0.09 0.00
CA THR A 125 11.35 0.31 -1.35
C THR A 125 11.85 1.72 -1.60
N ILE A 126 12.89 1.86 -2.39
CA ILE A 126 13.45 3.17 -2.74
C ILE A 126 12.62 3.73 -3.89
N LEU A 127 11.83 4.78 -3.62
CA LEU A 127 11.11 5.49 -4.65
C LEU A 127 12.07 6.43 -5.40
N PRO A 128 12.11 6.40 -6.74
CA PRO A 128 12.94 7.31 -7.51
C PRO A 128 12.46 8.74 -7.38
N THR A 129 13.40 9.69 -7.44
CA THR A 129 13.12 11.12 -7.42
C THR A 129 13.33 11.79 -8.78
N GLU A 130 13.85 11.04 -9.75
CA GLU A 130 14.12 11.48 -11.12
C GLU A 130 14.15 10.27 -12.07
N GLY A 131 14.17 10.53 -13.37
CA GLY A 131 14.30 9.51 -14.40
C GLY A 131 13.05 9.34 -15.24
N LYS A 132 12.93 8.19 -15.92
CA LYS A 132 11.79 7.88 -16.80
C LYS A 132 10.73 7.07 -16.06
N VAL A 133 9.47 7.51 -16.15
CA VAL A 133 8.29 6.78 -15.65
C VAL A 133 7.53 6.21 -16.83
N LEU A 134 7.45 4.89 -16.90
CA LEU A 134 6.60 4.19 -17.87
C LEU A 134 5.16 4.14 -17.35
N ILE A 135 4.22 4.62 -18.15
CA ILE A 135 2.77 4.55 -17.88
C ILE A 135 2.12 3.65 -18.93
N SER A 136 1.58 2.52 -18.50
CA SER A 136 0.88 1.55 -19.35
C SER A 136 -0.36 1.06 -18.62
N VAL A 137 -1.50 1.70 -18.85
CA VAL A 137 -2.74 1.44 -18.12
C VAL A 137 -3.83 0.82 -18.99
N SER A 138 -4.72 0.08 -18.36
CA SER A 138 -5.92 -0.50 -18.96
C SER A 138 -6.91 0.58 -19.39
N ASP A 139 -7.90 0.22 -20.21
CA ASP A 139 -8.94 1.17 -20.64
C ASP A 139 -9.80 1.66 -19.47
N LEU A 140 -9.90 0.89 -18.40
CA LEU A 140 -10.66 1.25 -17.21
C LEU A 140 -10.00 2.40 -16.43
N ASP A 141 -8.66 2.48 -16.47
CA ASP A 141 -7.88 3.45 -15.69
C ASP A 141 -7.48 4.69 -16.51
N LYS A 142 -7.84 4.73 -17.80
CA LYS A 142 -7.54 5.87 -18.69
C LYS A 142 -8.11 7.21 -18.24
N PRO A 143 -9.29 7.30 -17.62
CA PRO A 143 -9.82 8.59 -17.17
C PRO A 143 -8.89 9.33 -16.22
N GLU A 144 -8.09 8.62 -15.42
CA GLU A 144 -7.20 9.23 -14.42
C GLU A 144 -5.76 9.42 -14.92
N VAL A 145 -5.43 8.88 -16.10
CA VAL A 145 -4.04 8.81 -16.58
C VAL A 145 -3.43 10.17 -16.89
N VAL A 146 -4.25 11.14 -17.32
CA VAL A 146 -3.77 12.48 -17.67
C VAL A 146 -3.33 13.23 -16.41
N GLU A 147 -4.13 13.18 -15.35
CA GLU A 147 -3.80 13.79 -14.07
C GLU A 147 -2.55 13.14 -13.47
N LEU A 148 -2.48 11.82 -13.54
CA LEU A 148 -1.31 11.04 -13.08
C LEU A 148 -0.04 11.45 -13.85
N ALA A 149 -0.10 11.49 -15.18
CA ALA A 149 1.04 11.86 -16.02
C ALA A 149 1.48 13.30 -15.78
N GLN A 150 0.52 14.23 -15.60
CA GLN A 150 0.82 15.62 -15.27
C GLN A 150 1.56 15.71 -13.92
N GLY A 151 1.09 15.00 -12.90
CA GLY A 151 1.74 15.00 -11.58
C GLY A 151 3.20 14.52 -11.63
N TYR A 152 3.50 13.47 -12.38
CA TYR A 152 4.88 13.02 -12.56
C TYR A 152 5.71 13.98 -13.41
N TYR A 153 5.14 14.57 -14.46
CA TYR A 153 5.81 15.58 -15.27
C TYR A 153 6.18 16.82 -14.45
N ASP A 154 5.25 17.31 -13.64
CA ASP A 154 5.47 18.47 -12.75
C ASP A 154 6.51 18.16 -11.66
N ALA A 155 6.62 16.89 -11.25
CA ALA A 155 7.67 16.41 -10.35
C ALA A 155 9.05 16.24 -11.02
N GLY A 156 9.16 16.51 -12.33
CA GLY A 156 10.44 16.48 -13.06
C GLY A 156 10.77 15.15 -13.74
N PHE A 157 9.85 14.19 -13.78
CA PHE A 157 10.06 12.93 -14.48
C PHE A 157 9.81 13.06 -15.99
N THR A 158 10.54 12.25 -16.77
CA THR A 158 10.24 12.04 -18.19
C THR A 158 9.16 10.97 -18.33
N ILE A 159 8.06 11.30 -18.99
CA ILE A 159 6.96 10.35 -19.18
C ILE A 159 7.20 9.49 -20.41
N VAL A 160 7.06 8.18 -20.26
CA VAL A 160 7.10 7.18 -21.34
C VAL A 160 5.79 6.42 -21.32
N ALA A 161 5.17 6.15 -22.46
CA ALA A 161 3.89 5.45 -22.48
C ALA A 161 3.73 4.54 -23.71
N THR A 162 2.83 3.54 -23.58
CA THR A 162 2.53 2.56 -24.63
C THR A 162 1.20 2.87 -25.33
N GLY A 163 1.10 2.52 -26.61
CA GLY A 163 -0.14 2.43 -27.38
C GLY A 163 -1.11 3.59 -27.17
N ASN A 164 -2.34 3.29 -26.75
CA ASN A 164 -3.39 4.28 -26.56
C ASN A 164 -3.15 5.19 -25.35
N THR A 165 -2.44 4.71 -24.32
CA THR A 165 -2.04 5.55 -23.17
C THR A 165 -1.14 6.71 -23.64
N TYR A 166 -0.19 6.43 -24.55
CA TYR A 166 0.64 7.47 -25.17
C TYR A 166 -0.20 8.50 -25.91
N ASN A 167 -1.16 8.06 -26.74
CA ASN A 167 -1.98 8.98 -27.51
C ASN A 167 -2.77 9.93 -26.60
N LEU A 168 -3.39 9.41 -25.56
CA LEU A 168 -4.18 10.19 -24.61
C LEU A 168 -3.34 11.25 -23.87
N ILE A 169 -2.16 10.88 -23.39
CA ILE A 169 -1.25 11.80 -22.70
C ILE A 169 -0.75 12.89 -23.67
N LYS A 170 -0.41 12.50 -24.90
CA LYS A 170 0.05 13.43 -25.93
C LYS A 170 -1.03 14.42 -26.34
N GLU A 171 -2.26 13.98 -26.54
CA GLU A 171 -3.42 14.81 -26.88
C GLU A 171 -3.74 15.84 -25.79
N SER A 172 -3.40 15.53 -24.54
CA SER A 172 -3.53 16.46 -23.42
C SER A 172 -2.40 17.50 -23.33
N GLY A 173 -1.43 17.47 -24.27
CA GLY A 173 -0.34 18.43 -24.33
C GLY A 173 0.85 18.15 -23.40
N ILE A 174 0.85 17.01 -22.70
CA ILE A 174 1.96 16.61 -21.82
C ILE A 174 3.08 15.97 -22.66
N PRO A 175 4.34 16.40 -22.51
CA PRO A 175 5.48 15.78 -23.18
C PRO A 175 5.59 14.29 -22.81
N VAL A 176 5.60 13.41 -23.80
CA VAL A 176 5.62 11.97 -23.58
C VAL A 176 6.40 11.24 -24.69
N GLU A 177 7.24 10.32 -24.33
CA GLU A 177 7.97 9.44 -25.26
C GLU A 177 7.15 8.16 -25.52
N LYS A 178 7.13 7.69 -26.76
CA LYS A 178 6.44 6.44 -27.12
C LYS A 178 7.37 5.24 -26.99
N ILE A 179 6.89 4.20 -26.35
CA ILE A 179 7.57 2.90 -26.30
C ILE A 179 6.63 1.78 -26.78
N LYS A 180 7.19 0.75 -27.41
CA LYS A 180 6.43 -0.43 -27.84
C LYS A 180 6.19 -1.39 -26.68
N LYS A 181 5.05 -2.07 -26.70
CA LYS A 181 4.83 -3.26 -25.86
C LYS A 181 5.75 -4.41 -26.32
N ILE A 182 5.95 -5.41 -25.46
CA ILE A 182 6.87 -6.51 -25.73
C ILE A 182 6.51 -7.24 -27.04
N HIS A 183 5.21 -7.47 -27.29
CA HIS A 183 4.73 -8.17 -28.49
C HIS A 183 4.69 -7.30 -29.77
N GLU A 184 4.93 -6.00 -29.68
CA GLU A 184 4.87 -5.07 -30.83
C GLU A 184 6.23 -4.95 -31.58
N GLY A 185 7.26 -5.69 -31.13
CA GLY A 185 8.60 -5.69 -31.72
C GLY A 185 9.60 -4.88 -30.90
N ARG A 186 10.82 -4.70 -31.42
CA ARG A 186 11.92 -4.03 -30.73
C ARG A 186 12.26 -2.67 -31.38
N PRO A 187 12.83 -1.67 -30.64
CA PRO A 187 13.00 -1.66 -29.19
C PRO A 187 11.66 -1.56 -28.46
N ASN A 188 11.56 -2.16 -27.27
CA ASN A 188 10.33 -2.23 -26.49
C ASN A 188 10.59 -2.12 -24.98
N ILE A 189 9.57 -2.31 -24.16
CA ILE A 189 9.64 -2.23 -22.68
C ILE A 189 10.76 -3.14 -22.13
N SER A 190 10.88 -4.37 -22.66
CA SER A 190 11.90 -5.33 -22.20
C SER A 190 13.33 -4.81 -22.41
N ASP A 191 13.57 -4.16 -23.55
CA ASP A 191 14.88 -3.56 -23.83
C ASP A 191 15.19 -2.41 -22.86
N ALA A 192 14.21 -1.53 -22.63
CA ALA A 192 14.34 -0.40 -21.70
C ALA A 192 14.57 -0.85 -20.25
N LEU A 193 13.92 -1.94 -19.82
CA LEU A 193 14.14 -2.56 -18.51
C LEU A 193 15.55 -3.13 -18.39
N THR A 194 15.96 -3.93 -19.36
CA THR A 194 17.30 -4.55 -19.36
C THR A 194 18.41 -3.52 -19.36
N ASN A 195 18.19 -2.39 -20.03
CA ASN A 195 19.15 -1.27 -20.08
C ASN A 195 19.10 -0.36 -18.84
N GLY A 196 18.16 -0.57 -17.91
CA GLY A 196 17.98 0.31 -16.74
C GLY A 196 17.52 1.73 -17.09
N GLU A 197 16.80 1.91 -18.20
CA GLU A 197 16.34 3.22 -18.67
C GLU A 197 15.10 3.73 -17.92
N LEU A 198 14.35 2.82 -17.24
CA LEU A 198 13.13 3.13 -16.53
C LEU A 198 13.37 3.18 -15.02
N ALA A 199 13.05 4.30 -14.39
CA ALA A 199 13.14 4.49 -12.97
C ALA A 199 11.91 3.96 -12.23
N MET A 200 10.73 4.01 -12.88
CA MET A 200 9.45 3.56 -12.31
C MET A 200 8.53 3.06 -13.41
N ILE A 201 7.66 2.12 -13.05
CA ILE A 201 6.63 1.59 -13.95
C ILE A 201 5.29 1.62 -13.25
N ILE A 202 4.29 2.17 -13.95
CA ILE A 202 2.88 2.16 -13.57
C ILE A 202 2.17 1.32 -14.63
N ASN A 203 1.77 0.12 -14.25
CA ASN A 203 1.15 -0.83 -15.15
C ASN A 203 -0.11 -1.42 -14.52
N THR A 204 -1.25 -1.31 -15.21
CA THR A 204 -2.51 -1.93 -14.81
C THR A 204 -2.94 -2.93 -15.89
N PRO A 205 -2.48 -4.19 -15.81
CA PRO A 205 -2.75 -5.17 -16.84
C PRO A 205 -4.23 -5.57 -16.85
N HIS A 206 -4.81 -5.68 -18.04
CA HIS A 206 -6.16 -6.20 -18.24
C HIS A 206 -6.18 -7.19 -19.40
N GLY A 207 -6.71 -8.41 -19.16
CA GLY A 207 -6.75 -9.49 -20.13
C GLY A 207 -5.47 -10.34 -20.19
N LYS A 208 -5.58 -11.51 -20.84
CA LYS A 208 -4.53 -12.57 -20.84
C LYS A 208 -3.18 -12.10 -21.41
N GLN A 209 -3.19 -11.33 -22.50
CA GLN A 209 -1.96 -10.86 -23.14
C GLN A 209 -1.20 -9.84 -22.26
N SER A 210 -1.93 -8.88 -21.68
CA SER A 210 -1.33 -7.90 -20.75
C SER A 210 -0.80 -8.55 -19.48
N ALA A 211 -1.43 -9.62 -19.00
CA ALA A 211 -0.95 -10.37 -17.84
C ALA A 211 0.37 -11.10 -18.11
N HIS A 212 0.59 -11.57 -19.35
CA HIS A 212 1.86 -12.17 -19.74
C HIS A 212 2.99 -11.13 -19.77
N ASP A 213 2.76 -9.98 -20.41
CA ASP A 213 3.73 -8.88 -20.45
C ASP A 213 4.05 -8.37 -19.03
N ASP A 214 3.03 -8.29 -18.17
CA ASP A 214 3.16 -7.86 -16.78
C ASP A 214 4.01 -8.83 -15.92
N SER A 215 3.87 -10.14 -16.11
CA SER A 215 4.74 -11.12 -15.45
C SER A 215 6.21 -10.95 -15.80
N TYR A 216 6.52 -10.52 -17.02
CA TYR A 216 7.88 -10.24 -17.46
C TYR A 216 8.41 -8.92 -16.88
N ILE A 217 7.58 -7.90 -16.83
CA ILE A 217 7.92 -6.56 -16.30
C ILE A 217 8.28 -6.63 -14.81
N ARG A 218 7.66 -7.55 -14.04
CA ARG A 218 7.85 -7.67 -12.59
C ARG A 218 9.07 -8.49 -12.17
N LYS A 219 9.69 -9.22 -13.07
CA LYS A 219 10.92 -9.99 -12.85
C LYS A 219 12.14 -9.16 -13.09
#